data_2d9d3f8ac3181d50942a29ca1322ee92
#
_entry.id   2d9d3f8ac3181d50942a29ca1322ee92
#
_cell.length_a   1.000
_cell.length_b   1.000
_cell.length_c   1.000
_cell.angle_alpha   90.00
_cell.angle_beta   90.00
_cell.angle_gamma   90.00
#
_symmetry.space_group_name_H-M   'P 1'
#
loop_
_entity.id
_entity.type
_entity.pdbx_description
1 polymer ?
#
loop_
_entity_poly.entity_id
_entity_poly.type
_entity_poly.pdbx_seq_one_letter_code
_entity_poly.pdbx_strand_id
1 'polypeptide(L)'
;IALPTSSEATYSIGDTAFAYTGLKEISIPKAVGWLGSGVFNRSSDLAKVVFEATRYLRYCTSLFAYTAVSGVTLPEGVEAISDYMFQGCVNLTSVTVPASVKSIGISAFESCQALAKVTFATYEKDGKSYSNLISIDNYAFSKTGITSFTFPTLEGTKTLDLGNSLFRSCMKLETVGLSESVAEIGTAFADCFSIRSFVVDENNENFSSKPGSPILYNATGTAYMYICGQLPAGEYVIPEGIVSIGDNVFKGQVGITKVVIPRSMQTIGNYAFSGCTLLETVVFEHSTDKPSQLT
;
A
#
# COMPACT_ATOMS: atom_id res chain seq x y z
N ILE A 1 26.56 -21.32 -6.37
CA ILE A 1 27.76 -21.03 -5.57
C ILE A 1 27.44 -21.43 -4.13
N ALA A 2 28.22 -22.33 -3.54
CA ALA A 2 28.13 -22.64 -2.14
C ALA A 2 29.05 -21.66 -1.37
N LEU A 3 28.46 -20.86 -0.49
CA LEU A 3 29.21 -19.99 0.40
C LEU A 3 29.72 -20.81 1.59
N PRO A 4 30.87 -20.44 2.23
CA PRO A 4 31.40 -21.17 3.39
C PRO A 4 30.39 -21.26 4.53
N THR A 5 30.26 -22.44 5.13
CA THR A 5 29.28 -22.72 6.21
C THR A 5 29.91 -22.76 7.62
N SER A 6 31.15 -22.25 7.79
CA SER A 6 31.84 -22.34 9.08
C SER A 6 31.10 -21.54 10.15
N SER A 7 30.91 -22.17 11.31
CA SER A 7 30.17 -21.60 12.47
C SER A 7 30.93 -20.52 13.24
N GLU A 8 32.21 -20.32 12.96
CA GLU A 8 33.09 -19.52 13.81
C GLU A 8 33.56 -18.19 13.21
N ALA A 9 33.48 -18.03 11.88
CA ALA A 9 33.86 -16.79 11.22
C ALA A 9 32.66 -16.11 10.54
N THR A 10 32.37 -14.88 10.92
CA THR A 10 31.44 -14.04 10.17
C THR A 10 32.16 -13.39 9.00
N TYR A 11 31.59 -13.44 7.81
CA TYR A 11 32.12 -12.72 6.66
C TYR A 11 31.06 -11.76 6.10
N SER A 12 31.52 -10.77 5.36
CA SER A 12 30.66 -9.80 4.69
C SER A 12 30.69 -10.00 3.16
N ILE A 13 29.58 -9.68 2.53
CA ILE A 13 29.47 -9.63 1.07
C ILE A 13 29.28 -8.16 0.71
N GLY A 14 30.25 -7.59 0.00
CA GLY A 14 30.28 -6.17 -0.36
C GLY A 14 29.18 -5.75 -1.33
N ASP A 15 29.03 -4.44 -1.52
CA ASP A 15 28.04 -3.86 -2.43
C ASP A 15 28.19 -4.43 -3.84
N THR A 16 27.07 -4.78 -4.45
CA THR A 16 26.97 -5.26 -5.83
C THR A 16 27.81 -6.50 -6.16
N ALA A 17 28.34 -7.22 -5.14
CA ALA A 17 29.32 -8.30 -5.35
C ALA A 17 28.89 -9.39 -6.35
N PHE A 18 27.60 -9.65 -6.47
CA PHE A 18 27.01 -10.62 -7.41
C PHE A 18 25.95 -9.97 -8.30
N ALA A 19 26.01 -8.65 -8.49
CA ALA A 19 25.09 -7.96 -9.39
C ALA A 19 25.36 -8.37 -10.86
N TYR A 20 24.31 -8.40 -11.69
CA TYR A 20 24.37 -8.74 -13.12
C TYR A 20 24.96 -10.13 -13.41
N THR A 21 24.83 -11.08 -12.49
CA THR A 21 25.32 -12.46 -12.70
C THR A 21 24.21 -13.37 -13.23
N GLY A 22 24.62 -14.48 -13.86
CA GLY A 22 23.72 -15.57 -14.28
C GLY A 22 23.41 -16.57 -13.16
N LEU A 23 23.47 -16.16 -11.90
CA LEU A 23 23.07 -17.00 -10.76
C LEU A 23 21.60 -17.37 -10.88
N LYS A 24 21.25 -18.65 -10.68
CA LYS A 24 19.86 -19.13 -10.69
C LYS A 24 19.32 -19.32 -9.28
N GLU A 25 20.18 -19.69 -8.34
CA GLU A 25 19.85 -19.88 -6.94
C GLU A 25 21.01 -19.49 -6.03
N ILE A 26 20.69 -19.10 -4.81
CA ILE A 26 21.65 -18.81 -3.76
C ILE A 26 21.11 -19.23 -2.39
N SER A 27 21.95 -19.86 -1.57
CA SER A 27 21.73 -20.02 -0.12
C SER A 27 22.65 -19.05 0.60
N ILE A 28 22.08 -18.23 1.47
CA ILE A 28 22.79 -17.24 2.30
C ILE A 28 22.95 -17.83 3.70
N PRO A 29 24.15 -18.32 4.05
CA PRO A 29 24.38 -19.05 5.30
C PRO A 29 24.38 -18.13 6.53
N LYS A 30 24.24 -18.75 7.71
CA LYS A 30 24.28 -18.06 9.03
C LYS A 30 25.58 -17.27 9.26
N ALA A 31 26.67 -17.70 8.65
CA ALA A 31 27.98 -17.08 8.79
C ALA A 31 28.10 -15.72 8.06
N VAL A 32 27.12 -15.34 7.22
CA VAL A 32 27.08 -13.99 6.64
C VAL A 32 26.66 -13.01 7.73
N GLY A 33 27.58 -12.14 8.12
CA GLY A 33 27.38 -11.11 9.12
C GLY A 33 26.89 -9.79 8.54
N TRP A 34 27.14 -9.54 7.26
CA TRP A 34 26.72 -8.32 6.57
C TRP A 34 26.54 -8.56 5.06
N LEU A 35 25.47 -7.96 4.52
CA LEU A 35 25.22 -7.88 3.09
C LEU A 35 25.19 -6.42 2.67
N GLY A 36 25.94 -6.08 1.64
CA GLY A 36 25.94 -4.75 1.04
C GLY A 36 24.70 -4.45 0.24
N SER A 37 24.66 -3.26 -0.33
CA SER A 37 23.60 -2.82 -1.21
C SER A 37 23.72 -3.48 -2.59
N GLY A 38 22.59 -3.87 -3.18
CA GLY A 38 22.51 -4.37 -4.54
C GLY A 38 23.28 -5.66 -4.79
N VAL A 39 23.60 -6.47 -3.77
CA VAL A 39 24.46 -7.66 -3.91
C VAL A 39 24.04 -8.52 -5.11
N PHE A 40 22.75 -8.76 -5.30
CA PHE A 40 22.22 -9.58 -6.40
C PHE A 40 21.42 -8.76 -7.44
N ASN A 41 21.53 -7.43 -7.39
CA ASN A 41 20.78 -6.55 -8.27
C ASN A 41 20.99 -6.94 -9.74
N ARG A 42 19.88 -7.05 -10.50
CA ARG A 42 19.87 -7.39 -11.94
C ARG A 42 20.49 -8.75 -12.30
N SER A 43 20.63 -9.66 -11.34
CA SER A 43 20.88 -11.07 -11.64
C SER A 43 19.58 -11.71 -12.12
N SER A 44 19.24 -11.47 -13.38
CA SER A 44 17.91 -11.71 -13.95
C SER A 44 17.46 -13.17 -13.94
N ASP A 45 18.37 -14.11 -13.79
CA ASP A 45 18.08 -15.56 -13.72
C ASP A 45 17.90 -16.05 -12.28
N LEU A 46 18.15 -15.20 -11.27
CA LEU A 46 18.07 -15.59 -9.85
C LEU A 46 16.62 -15.76 -9.43
N ALA A 47 16.17 -17.02 -9.41
CA ALA A 47 14.79 -17.38 -9.11
C ALA A 47 14.57 -17.86 -7.68
N LYS A 48 15.62 -18.39 -7.01
CA LYS A 48 15.52 -18.99 -5.69
C LYS A 48 16.56 -18.41 -4.74
N VAL A 49 16.05 -17.93 -3.59
CA VAL A 49 16.87 -17.43 -2.49
C VAL A 49 16.46 -18.15 -1.21
N VAL A 50 17.45 -18.68 -0.49
CA VAL A 50 17.28 -19.31 0.81
C VAL A 50 18.13 -18.60 1.84
N PHE A 51 17.52 -18.13 2.92
CA PHE A 51 18.21 -17.58 4.08
C PHE A 51 18.29 -18.66 5.14
N GLU A 52 19.49 -19.04 5.56
CA GLU A 52 19.68 -20.05 6.63
C GLU A 52 19.45 -19.44 8.02
N ALA A 53 19.79 -18.20 8.25
CA ALA A 53 19.37 -17.28 9.31
C ALA A 53 20.08 -15.94 9.10
N THR A 54 19.40 -14.81 9.23
CA THR A 54 20.07 -13.53 9.14
C THR A 54 19.48 -12.52 10.14
N ARG A 55 20.34 -11.95 10.97
CA ARG A 55 20.04 -10.77 11.78
C ARG A 55 20.39 -9.46 11.04
N TYR A 56 20.81 -9.51 9.75
CA TYR A 56 21.63 -8.45 9.14
C TYR A 56 21.05 -7.88 7.84
N LEU A 57 19.76 -8.09 7.54
CA LEU A 57 19.11 -7.51 6.36
C LEU A 57 18.69 -6.04 6.54
N ARG A 58 19.28 -5.34 7.50
CA ARG A 58 18.81 -4.01 7.96
C ARG A 58 19.02 -2.87 6.97
N TYR A 59 20.01 -2.95 6.06
CA TYR A 59 20.42 -1.83 5.22
C TYR A 59 20.80 -2.27 3.80
N CYS A 60 20.24 -3.38 3.35
CA CYS A 60 20.57 -3.97 2.04
C CYS A 60 19.67 -3.39 0.95
N THR A 61 19.83 -2.10 0.59
CA THR A 61 19.03 -1.50 -0.49
C THR A 61 19.20 -2.26 -1.79
N SER A 62 18.13 -2.40 -2.58
CA SER A 62 18.14 -3.05 -3.90
C SER A 62 18.68 -4.49 -3.92
N LEU A 63 18.65 -5.21 -2.79
CA LEU A 63 19.35 -6.50 -2.63
C LEU A 63 19.02 -7.50 -3.74
N PHE A 64 17.74 -7.63 -4.11
CA PHE A 64 17.22 -8.52 -5.15
C PHE A 64 16.50 -7.76 -6.27
N ALA A 65 16.75 -6.46 -6.42
CA ALA A 65 16.04 -5.68 -7.42
C ALA A 65 16.28 -6.24 -8.84
N TYR A 66 15.21 -6.36 -9.62
CA TYR A 66 15.21 -6.85 -10.99
C TYR A 66 15.76 -8.29 -11.15
N THR A 67 15.48 -9.16 -10.18
CA THR A 67 15.75 -10.60 -10.26
C THR A 67 14.50 -11.39 -10.63
N ALA A 68 14.68 -12.69 -10.96
CA ALA A 68 13.57 -13.61 -11.26
C ALA A 68 12.96 -14.26 -10.01
N VAL A 69 13.23 -13.76 -8.81
CA VAL A 69 12.72 -14.32 -7.55
C VAL A 69 11.21 -14.43 -7.61
N SER A 70 10.69 -15.67 -7.44
CA SER A 70 9.26 -15.97 -7.50
C SER A 70 8.63 -16.17 -6.12
N GLY A 71 9.43 -16.48 -5.12
CA GLY A 71 9.05 -16.59 -3.72
C GLY A 71 10.26 -16.40 -2.82
N VAL A 72 10.04 -15.78 -1.68
CA VAL A 72 11.07 -15.57 -0.67
C VAL A 72 10.47 -15.72 0.71
N THR A 73 11.18 -16.46 1.57
CA THR A 73 10.88 -16.53 3.00
C THR A 73 11.88 -15.64 3.72
N LEU A 74 11.41 -14.49 4.19
CA LEU A 74 12.22 -13.63 5.02
C LEU A 74 12.36 -14.24 6.42
N PRO A 75 13.57 -14.34 6.97
CA PRO A 75 13.79 -14.95 8.29
C PRO A 75 13.24 -14.05 9.42
N GLU A 76 12.81 -14.68 10.49
CA GLU A 76 12.47 -13.97 11.73
C GLU A 76 13.69 -13.18 12.26
N GLY A 77 13.42 -12.00 12.84
CA GLY A 77 14.45 -11.07 13.31
C GLY A 77 14.87 -10.03 12.27
N VAL A 78 14.36 -10.10 11.03
CA VAL A 78 14.48 -8.99 10.09
C VAL A 78 13.61 -7.83 10.57
N GLU A 79 14.23 -6.67 10.80
CA GLU A 79 13.51 -5.50 11.33
C GLU A 79 13.04 -4.53 10.24
N ALA A 80 13.59 -4.62 9.03
CA ALA A 80 13.21 -3.77 7.90
C ALA A 80 13.29 -4.51 6.57
N ILE A 81 12.33 -4.27 5.69
CA ILE A 81 12.44 -4.55 4.26
C ILE A 81 12.97 -3.26 3.64
N SER A 82 14.24 -3.26 3.25
CA SER A 82 14.96 -2.04 2.83
C SER A 82 14.43 -1.49 1.51
N ASP A 83 14.82 -0.24 1.21
CA ASP A 83 14.47 0.43 -0.04
C ASP A 83 14.83 -0.40 -1.27
N TYR A 84 13.91 -0.47 -2.22
CA TYR A 84 14.08 -1.17 -3.50
C TYR A 84 14.42 -2.67 -3.39
N MET A 85 14.29 -3.30 -2.21
CA MET A 85 14.82 -4.66 -1.96
C MET A 85 14.37 -5.67 -3.00
N PHE A 86 13.10 -5.63 -3.42
CA PHE A 86 12.50 -6.50 -4.44
C PHE A 86 11.96 -5.74 -5.65
N GLN A 87 12.39 -4.48 -5.86
CA GLN A 87 11.90 -3.69 -6.97
C GLN A 87 12.07 -4.45 -8.30
N GLY A 88 11.00 -4.52 -9.10
CA GLY A 88 11.03 -5.17 -10.41
C GLY A 88 11.17 -6.70 -10.37
N CYS A 89 10.96 -7.37 -9.23
CA CYS A 89 10.86 -8.83 -9.15
C CYS A 89 9.51 -9.27 -9.75
N VAL A 90 9.42 -9.26 -11.08
CA VAL A 90 8.14 -9.45 -11.81
C VAL A 90 7.51 -10.83 -11.61
N ASN A 91 8.27 -11.82 -11.15
CA ASN A 91 7.81 -13.18 -10.88
C ASN A 91 7.42 -13.43 -9.42
N LEU A 92 7.67 -12.48 -8.50
CA LEU A 92 7.32 -12.62 -7.08
C LEU A 92 5.79 -12.62 -6.93
N THR A 93 5.23 -13.74 -6.45
CA THR A 93 3.76 -13.93 -6.40
C THR A 93 3.15 -13.61 -5.05
N SER A 94 3.90 -13.83 -3.99
CA SER A 94 3.45 -13.56 -2.62
C SER A 94 4.63 -13.26 -1.70
N VAL A 95 4.35 -12.53 -0.63
CA VAL A 95 5.32 -12.29 0.45
C VAL A 95 4.62 -12.37 1.80
N THR A 96 5.30 -13.00 2.77
CA THR A 96 4.94 -12.89 4.18
C THR A 96 5.96 -11.98 4.85
N VAL A 97 5.46 -10.88 5.40
CA VAL A 97 6.24 -9.93 6.18
C VAL A 97 6.35 -10.47 7.62
N PRO A 98 7.55 -10.79 8.13
CA PRO A 98 7.73 -11.31 9.48
C PRO A 98 7.22 -10.37 10.57
N ALA A 99 6.82 -10.92 11.71
CA ALA A 99 6.34 -10.12 12.85
C ALA A 99 7.42 -9.17 13.42
N SER A 100 8.68 -9.45 13.16
CA SER A 100 9.82 -8.61 13.57
C SER A 100 10.00 -7.34 12.74
N VAL A 101 9.37 -7.24 11.54
CA VAL A 101 9.53 -6.10 10.63
C VAL A 101 8.80 -4.88 11.15
N LYS A 102 9.53 -3.77 11.23
CA LYS A 102 9.06 -2.46 11.69
C LYS A 102 8.83 -1.47 10.54
N SER A 103 9.51 -1.68 9.40
CA SER A 103 9.38 -0.78 8.25
C SER A 103 9.49 -1.53 6.92
N ILE A 104 8.75 -1.02 5.92
CA ILE A 104 8.88 -1.39 4.52
C ILE A 104 9.31 -0.14 3.79
N GLY A 105 10.50 -0.16 3.21
CA GLY A 105 11.16 1.00 2.61
C GLY A 105 10.61 1.42 1.26
N ILE A 106 11.18 2.51 0.74
CA ILE A 106 10.79 3.14 -0.53
C ILE A 106 10.87 2.13 -1.67
N SER A 107 9.79 2.03 -2.47
CA SER A 107 9.73 1.17 -3.67
C SER A 107 10.13 -0.29 -3.41
N ALA A 108 10.00 -0.79 -2.18
CA ALA A 108 10.52 -2.12 -1.78
C ALA A 108 9.98 -3.26 -2.66
N PHE A 109 8.73 -3.16 -3.13
CA PHE A 109 8.07 -4.11 -4.03
C PHE A 109 7.55 -3.43 -5.31
N GLU A 110 8.01 -2.20 -5.63
CA GLU A 110 7.55 -1.51 -6.83
C GLU A 110 7.76 -2.38 -8.07
N SER A 111 6.75 -2.43 -8.95
CA SER A 111 6.77 -3.19 -10.21
C SER A 111 6.88 -4.72 -10.04
N CYS A 112 6.56 -5.27 -8.88
CA CYS A 112 6.34 -6.72 -8.70
C CYS A 112 4.98 -7.11 -9.29
N GLN A 113 4.89 -7.22 -10.62
CA GLN A 113 3.61 -7.34 -11.35
C GLN A 113 2.84 -8.63 -11.06
N ALA A 114 3.52 -9.71 -10.64
CA ALA A 114 2.90 -10.97 -10.23
C ALA A 114 2.49 -10.99 -8.75
N LEU A 115 2.93 -10.00 -7.93
CA LEU A 115 2.67 -9.98 -6.49
C LEU A 115 1.17 -9.76 -6.23
N ALA A 116 0.48 -10.85 -5.96
CA ALA A 116 -0.97 -10.84 -5.73
C ALA A 116 -1.35 -10.79 -4.25
N LYS A 117 -0.46 -11.24 -3.36
CA LYS A 117 -0.75 -11.36 -1.93
C LYS A 117 0.41 -10.91 -1.06
N VAL A 118 0.10 -10.05 -0.10
CA VAL A 118 0.97 -9.69 1.02
C VAL A 118 0.31 -10.12 2.31
N THR A 119 1.05 -10.80 3.18
CA THR A 119 0.56 -11.24 4.48
C THR A 119 1.48 -10.68 5.56
N PHE A 120 0.92 -10.13 6.61
CA PHE A 120 1.67 -9.69 7.78
C PHE A 120 1.58 -10.76 8.87
N ALA A 121 2.72 -11.28 9.30
CA ALA A 121 2.76 -12.09 10.50
C ALA A 121 2.49 -11.20 11.72
N THR A 122 1.75 -11.73 12.67
CA THR A 122 1.32 -11.02 13.88
C THR A 122 1.78 -11.75 15.13
N TYR A 123 1.79 -11.05 16.25
CA TYR A 123 1.92 -11.64 17.59
C TYR A 123 0.62 -11.42 18.35
N GLU A 124 0.34 -12.36 19.25
CA GLU A 124 -0.87 -12.33 20.07
C GLU A 124 -0.61 -11.63 21.40
N LYS A 125 -1.52 -10.73 21.79
CA LYS A 125 -1.53 -10.10 23.10
C LYS A 125 -2.97 -9.76 23.51
N ASP A 126 -3.36 -10.17 24.72
CA ASP A 126 -4.69 -9.92 25.28
C ASP A 126 -5.85 -10.36 24.35
N GLY A 127 -5.63 -11.47 23.62
CA GLY A 127 -6.60 -12.05 22.68
C GLY A 127 -6.76 -11.29 21.35
N LYS A 128 -5.86 -10.36 21.04
CA LYS A 128 -5.81 -9.63 19.78
C LYS A 128 -4.49 -9.85 19.07
N SER A 129 -4.51 -9.78 17.73
CA SER A 129 -3.34 -9.95 16.86
C SER A 129 -2.78 -8.60 16.45
N TYR A 130 -1.49 -8.38 16.70
CA TYR A 130 -0.80 -7.12 16.41
C TYR A 130 0.43 -7.31 15.52
N SER A 131 0.77 -6.28 14.76
CA SER A 131 2.02 -6.17 14.01
C SER A 131 2.97 -5.17 14.68
N ASN A 132 4.28 -5.39 14.51
CA ASN A 132 5.30 -4.40 14.89
C ASN A 132 5.59 -3.38 13.80
N LEU A 133 4.90 -3.45 12.66
CA LEU A 133 5.10 -2.54 11.54
C LEU A 133 4.73 -1.11 11.96
N ILE A 134 5.63 -0.15 11.72
CA ILE A 134 5.44 1.26 12.08
C ILE A 134 5.24 2.10 10.83
N SER A 135 5.93 1.76 9.71
CA SER A 135 5.86 2.53 8.47
C SER A 135 5.88 1.67 7.22
N ILE A 136 5.23 2.18 6.18
CA ILE A 136 5.32 1.69 4.80
C ILE A 136 5.59 2.91 3.94
N ASP A 137 6.78 2.98 3.34
CA ASP A 137 7.27 4.17 2.67
C ASP A 137 6.72 4.36 1.24
N ASN A 138 7.07 5.49 0.64
CA ASN A 138 6.60 5.90 -0.70
C ASN A 138 6.76 4.79 -1.75
N TYR A 139 5.75 4.59 -2.58
CA TYR A 139 5.75 3.65 -3.71
C TYR A 139 5.98 2.18 -3.34
N ALA A 140 5.96 1.79 -2.05
CA ALA A 140 6.39 0.46 -1.60
C ALA A 140 5.73 -0.69 -2.38
N PHE A 141 4.47 -0.56 -2.77
CA PHE A 141 3.70 -1.54 -3.56
C PHE A 141 3.20 -0.99 -4.90
N SER A 142 3.77 0.11 -5.39
CA SER A 142 3.38 0.71 -6.67
C SER A 142 3.51 -0.29 -7.83
N LYS A 143 2.54 -0.31 -8.76
CA LYS A 143 2.52 -1.18 -9.96
C LYS A 143 2.62 -2.67 -9.65
N THR A 144 2.06 -3.11 -8.53
CA THR A 144 1.96 -4.54 -8.17
C THR A 144 0.66 -5.17 -8.69
N GLY A 145 0.64 -6.51 -8.66
CA GLY A 145 -0.54 -7.30 -9.02
C GLY A 145 -1.50 -7.58 -7.86
N ILE A 146 -1.35 -6.86 -6.73
CA ILE A 146 -2.17 -7.08 -5.53
C ILE A 146 -3.65 -6.88 -5.85
N THR A 147 -4.47 -7.85 -5.42
CA THR A 147 -5.93 -7.81 -5.62
C THR A 147 -6.69 -7.36 -4.38
N SER A 148 -6.14 -7.62 -3.20
CA SER A 148 -6.64 -7.14 -1.92
C SER A 148 -5.50 -6.85 -0.96
N PHE A 149 -5.67 -5.83 -0.13
CA PHE A 149 -4.67 -5.48 0.87
C PHE A 149 -5.37 -5.04 2.16
N THR A 150 -4.92 -5.58 3.29
CA THR A 150 -5.41 -5.16 4.61
C THR A 150 -4.23 -4.65 5.43
N PHE A 151 -4.32 -3.41 5.88
CA PHE A 151 -3.32 -2.83 6.77
C PHE A 151 -3.36 -3.52 8.13
N PRO A 152 -2.20 -3.85 8.71
CA PRO A 152 -2.15 -4.52 10.00
C PRO A 152 -2.56 -3.58 11.15
N THR A 153 -3.05 -4.19 12.23
CA THR A 153 -3.32 -3.49 13.50
C THR A 153 -2.04 -3.41 14.33
N LEU A 154 -1.78 -2.25 14.92
CA LEU A 154 -0.66 -2.00 15.83
C LEU A 154 -1.13 -2.02 17.28
N GLU A 155 -0.23 -2.34 18.21
CA GLU A 155 -0.56 -2.35 19.63
C GLU A 155 -0.76 -0.93 20.18
N GLY A 156 -1.82 -0.74 20.95
CA GLY A 156 -2.16 0.53 21.61
C GLY A 156 -2.69 1.59 20.64
N THR A 157 -2.41 2.85 20.93
CA THR A 157 -2.84 4.01 20.12
C THR A 157 -1.88 4.37 18.99
N LYS A 158 -1.05 3.43 18.56
CA LYS A 158 -0.07 3.67 17.50
C LYS A 158 -0.75 3.80 16.16
N THR A 159 -0.28 4.75 15.36
CA THR A 159 -0.69 4.93 13.97
C THR A 159 0.37 4.40 13.03
N LEU A 160 -0.07 3.78 11.93
CA LEU A 160 0.78 3.32 10.86
C LEU A 160 1.12 4.51 9.96
N ASP A 161 2.40 4.81 9.81
CA ASP A 161 2.88 5.86 8.91
C ASP A 161 2.87 5.35 7.47
N LEU A 162 2.12 6.04 6.59
CA LEU A 162 1.93 5.64 5.19
C LEU A 162 2.52 6.69 4.25
N GLY A 163 3.47 6.23 3.44
CA GLY A 163 4.07 7.03 2.38
C GLY A 163 3.10 7.36 1.23
N ASN A 164 3.51 8.32 0.42
CA ASN A 164 2.75 8.73 -0.77
C ASN A 164 2.79 7.68 -1.88
N SER A 165 1.71 7.62 -2.67
CA SER A 165 1.62 6.76 -3.87
C SER A 165 1.90 5.29 -3.59
N LEU A 166 1.58 4.84 -2.38
CA LEU A 166 1.90 3.51 -1.86
C LEU A 166 1.52 2.37 -2.82
N PHE A 167 0.29 2.43 -3.38
CA PHE A 167 -0.25 1.47 -4.36
C PHE A 167 -0.43 2.09 -5.75
N ARG A 168 0.31 3.15 -6.07
CA ARG A 168 0.11 3.83 -7.35
C ARG A 168 0.06 2.84 -8.51
N SER A 169 -0.97 2.97 -9.37
CA SER A 169 -1.19 2.12 -10.56
C SER A 169 -1.31 0.63 -10.26
N CYS A 170 -1.81 0.25 -9.07
CA CYS A 170 -2.19 -1.14 -8.77
C CYS A 170 -3.52 -1.47 -9.45
N MET A 171 -3.45 -1.82 -10.73
CA MET A 171 -4.62 -1.96 -11.62
C MET A 171 -5.52 -3.17 -11.29
N LYS A 172 -5.12 -4.04 -10.35
CA LYS A 172 -5.90 -5.21 -9.92
C LYS A 172 -6.42 -5.09 -8.50
N LEU A 173 -6.08 -4.01 -7.78
CA LEU A 173 -6.49 -3.82 -6.38
C LEU A 173 -7.99 -3.53 -6.31
N GLU A 174 -8.77 -4.46 -5.75
CA GLU A 174 -10.23 -4.38 -5.67
C GLU A 174 -10.74 -4.07 -4.25
N THR A 175 -10.04 -4.54 -3.22
CA THR A 175 -10.46 -4.38 -1.83
C THR A 175 -9.32 -3.88 -0.96
N VAL A 176 -9.61 -2.87 -0.14
CA VAL A 176 -8.67 -2.30 0.83
C VAL A 176 -9.27 -2.37 2.22
N GLY A 177 -8.58 -3.06 3.14
CA GLY A 177 -8.90 -3.10 4.56
C GLY A 177 -8.11 -2.04 5.34
N LEU A 178 -8.79 -1.17 6.06
CA LEU A 178 -8.20 -0.17 6.93
C LEU A 178 -8.39 -0.60 8.39
N SER A 179 -7.32 -0.96 9.08
CA SER A 179 -7.34 -1.26 10.50
C SER A 179 -7.55 0.01 11.35
N GLU A 180 -7.79 -0.15 12.64
CA GLU A 180 -7.87 0.95 13.61
C GLU A 180 -6.59 1.82 13.64
N SER A 181 -5.45 1.28 13.19
CA SER A 181 -4.16 1.98 13.19
C SER A 181 -3.93 2.87 11.97
N VAL A 182 -4.84 2.92 11.01
CA VAL A 182 -4.72 3.80 9.84
C VAL A 182 -5.42 5.12 10.10
N ALA A 183 -4.64 6.19 10.27
CA ALA A 183 -5.16 7.54 10.54
C ALA A 183 -5.19 8.44 9.30
N GLU A 184 -4.28 8.21 8.36
CA GLU A 184 -4.16 8.99 7.12
C GLU A 184 -3.86 8.05 5.94
N ILE A 185 -4.35 8.39 4.75
CA ILE A 185 -4.09 7.63 3.52
C ILE A 185 -3.43 8.47 2.42
N GLY A 186 -3.37 9.78 2.58
CA GLY A 186 -2.74 10.70 1.61
C GLY A 186 -3.08 10.37 0.16
N THR A 187 -2.05 10.17 -0.67
CA THR A 187 -2.18 9.77 -2.08
C THR A 187 -1.93 8.27 -2.31
N ALA A 188 -2.11 7.44 -1.28
CA ALA A 188 -1.71 6.02 -1.29
C ALA A 188 -2.25 5.24 -2.50
N PHE A 189 -3.47 5.52 -2.96
CA PHE A 189 -4.18 4.78 -4.00
C PHE A 189 -4.26 5.51 -5.34
N ALA A 190 -3.30 6.39 -5.64
CA ALA A 190 -3.28 7.11 -6.91
C ALA A 190 -3.33 6.12 -8.11
N ASP A 191 -4.18 6.40 -9.09
CA ASP A 191 -4.38 5.60 -10.30
C ASP A 191 -4.85 4.14 -10.04
N CYS A 192 -5.47 3.84 -8.88
CA CYS A 192 -6.05 2.53 -8.55
C CYS A 192 -7.51 2.43 -8.98
N PHE A 193 -7.77 2.29 -10.28
CA PHE A 193 -9.13 2.37 -10.84
C PHE A 193 -10.00 1.13 -10.61
N SER A 194 -9.45 0.04 -10.06
CA SER A 194 -10.18 -1.21 -9.83
C SER A 194 -10.75 -1.35 -8.42
N ILE A 195 -10.44 -0.44 -7.49
CA ILE A 195 -10.96 -0.52 -6.12
C ILE A 195 -12.47 -0.38 -6.15
N ARG A 196 -13.15 -1.35 -5.51
CA ARG A 196 -14.62 -1.45 -5.43
C ARG A 196 -15.12 -1.36 -4.00
N SER A 197 -14.24 -1.60 -3.02
CA SER A 197 -14.64 -1.68 -1.63
C SER A 197 -13.53 -1.26 -0.68
N PHE A 198 -13.89 -0.41 0.29
CA PHE A 198 -13.14 -0.23 1.51
C PHE A 198 -13.82 -1.02 2.64
N VAL A 199 -13.02 -1.73 3.43
CA VAL A 199 -13.45 -2.42 4.65
C VAL A 199 -12.75 -1.73 5.81
N VAL A 200 -13.47 -0.91 6.54
CA VAL A 200 -12.91 -0.14 7.65
C VAL A 200 -13.24 -0.84 8.96
N ASP A 201 -12.22 -1.01 9.82
CA ASP A 201 -12.40 -1.56 11.16
C ASP A 201 -13.36 -0.68 11.98
N GLU A 202 -14.23 -1.29 12.76
CA GLU A 202 -15.26 -0.59 13.55
C GLU A 202 -14.66 0.35 14.62
N ASN A 203 -13.41 0.10 15.03
CA ASN A 203 -12.68 0.94 15.98
C ASN A 203 -11.81 2.01 15.29
N ASN A 204 -11.86 2.15 13.95
CA ASN A 204 -11.14 3.21 13.28
C ASN A 204 -11.79 4.57 13.54
N GLU A 205 -11.06 5.46 14.21
CA GLU A 205 -11.56 6.79 14.63
C GLU A 205 -11.49 7.85 13.51
N ASN A 206 -10.89 7.53 12.35
CA ASN A 206 -10.62 8.50 11.27
C ASN A 206 -11.50 8.28 10.05
N PHE A 207 -11.84 7.02 9.76
CA PHE A 207 -12.54 6.64 8.54
C PHE A 207 -13.75 5.76 8.81
N SER A 208 -14.67 5.77 7.85
CA SER A 208 -15.79 4.83 7.77
C SER A 208 -16.06 4.47 6.30
N SER A 209 -16.76 3.37 6.08
CA SER A 209 -17.16 2.93 4.74
C SER A 209 -18.53 2.26 4.79
N LYS A 210 -19.18 2.16 3.63
CA LYS A 210 -20.38 1.34 3.47
C LYS A 210 -19.98 0.03 2.78
N PRO A 211 -20.57 -1.11 3.15
CA PRO A 211 -20.27 -2.39 2.53
C PRO A 211 -20.38 -2.33 1.00
N GLY A 212 -19.34 -2.81 0.29
CA GLY A 212 -19.30 -2.82 -1.17
C GLY A 212 -19.19 -1.44 -1.84
N SER A 213 -18.85 -0.40 -1.09
CA SER A 213 -18.70 0.96 -1.63
C SER A 213 -17.24 1.30 -1.94
N PRO A 214 -16.94 1.91 -3.09
CA PRO A 214 -15.62 2.45 -3.40
C PRO A 214 -15.36 3.81 -2.73
N ILE A 215 -16.28 4.26 -1.87
CA ILE A 215 -16.21 5.56 -1.20
C ILE A 215 -15.73 5.38 0.22
N LEU A 216 -14.71 6.13 0.57
CA LEU A 216 -14.22 6.27 1.95
C LEU A 216 -14.70 7.59 2.51
N TYR A 217 -15.30 7.54 3.68
CA TYR A 217 -15.81 8.67 4.42
C TYR A 217 -14.89 9.00 5.61
N ASN A 218 -15.02 10.21 6.16
CA ASN A 218 -14.54 10.47 7.52
C ASN A 218 -15.25 9.58 8.54
N ALA A 219 -14.80 9.54 9.78
CA ALA A 219 -15.35 8.68 10.82
C ALA A 219 -16.87 8.89 11.04
N THR A 220 -17.34 10.13 10.94
CA THR A 220 -18.76 10.46 11.12
C THR A 220 -19.64 10.18 9.91
N GLY A 221 -19.04 9.78 8.77
CA GLY A 221 -19.77 9.52 7.54
C GLY A 221 -20.33 10.77 6.83
N THR A 222 -19.89 11.95 7.23
CA THR A 222 -20.40 13.24 6.73
C THR A 222 -19.52 13.89 5.65
N ALA A 223 -18.34 13.36 5.43
CA ALA A 223 -17.40 13.86 4.41
C ALA A 223 -16.90 12.76 3.51
N TYR A 224 -16.85 13.01 2.19
CA TYR A 224 -16.15 12.16 1.24
C TYR A 224 -14.66 12.43 1.30
N MET A 225 -13.88 11.43 1.72
CA MET A 225 -12.42 11.51 1.83
C MET A 225 -11.72 10.96 0.60
N TYR A 226 -12.27 9.90 0.00
CA TYR A 226 -11.66 9.26 -1.17
C TYR A 226 -12.70 8.47 -1.95
N ILE A 227 -12.61 8.48 -3.29
CA ILE A 227 -13.39 7.62 -4.19
C ILE A 227 -12.40 6.91 -5.11
N CYS A 228 -12.41 5.59 -5.06
CA CYS A 228 -11.63 4.77 -5.96
C CYS A 228 -12.52 4.19 -7.07
N GLY A 229 -11.89 3.89 -8.21
CA GLY A 229 -12.60 3.35 -9.36
C GLY A 229 -13.51 4.38 -10.03
N GLN A 230 -14.37 3.89 -10.93
CA GLN A 230 -15.37 4.71 -11.60
C GLN A 230 -16.73 4.50 -10.94
N LEU A 231 -17.38 5.59 -10.60
CA LEU A 231 -18.78 5.56 -10.20
C LEU A 231 -19.67 5.20 -11.39
N PRO A 232 -20.92 4.74 -11.16
CA PRO A 232 -21.88 4.50 -12.24
C PRO A 232 -22.04 5.71 -13.13
N ALA A 233 -22.13 5.47 -14.45
CA ALA A 233 -22.30 6.54 -15.42
C ALA A 233 -23.67 7.24 -15.26
N GLY A 234 -23.71 8.50 -15.63
CA GLY A 234 -24.94 9.28 -15.62
C GLY A 234 -25.04 10.26 -14.45
N GLU A 235 -26.24 10.38 -13.87
CA GLU A 235 -26.49 11.28 -12.74
C GLU A 235 -25.97 10.69 -11.44
N TYR A 236 -25.20 11.48 -10.69
CA TYR A 236 -24.75 11.15 -9.34
C TYR A 236 -25.34 12.13 -8.31
N VAL A 237 -26.18 11.60 -7.42
CA VAL A 237 -26.80 12.38 -6.35
C VAL A 237 -25.96 12.18 -5.08
N ILE A 238 -25.35 13.24 -4.58
CA ILE A 238 -24.66 13.23 -3.29
C ILE A 238 -25.72 13.21 -2.21
N PRO A 239 -25.71 12.23 -1.28
CA PRO A 239 -26.74 12.11 -0.25
C PRO A 239 -26.81 13.31 0.68
N GLU A 240 -28.01 13.63 1.14
CA GLU A 240 -28.20 14.61 2.22
C GLU A 240 -27.45 14.15 3.48
N GLY A 241 -26.85 15.09 4.23
CA GLY A 241 -25.99 14.84 5.36
C GLY A 241 -24.50 14.82 5.03
N ILE A 242 -24.12 14.76 3.74
CA ILE A 242 -22.73 15.01 3.34
C ILE A 242 -22.49 16.51 3.38
N VAL A 243 -21.53 16.93 4.20
CA VAL A 243 -21.19 18.34 4.42
C VAL A 243 -19.91 18.77 3.69
N SER A 244 -19.05 17.81 3.32
CA SER A 244 -17.82 18.14 2.61
C SER A 244 -17.38 17.08 1.61
N ILE A 245 -16.69 17.54 0.57
CA ILE A 245 -15.96 16.72 -0.41
C ILE A 245 -14.51 17.16 -0.33
N GLY A 246 -13.60 16.22 -0.09
CA GLY A 246 -12.15 16.49 -0.02
C GLY A 246 -11.53 16.83 -1.38
N ASP A 247 -10.25 17.16 -1.36
CA ASP A 247 -9.47 17.47 -2.57
C ASP A 247 -9.37 16.25 -3.49
N ASN A 248 -9.57 16.46 -4.79
CA ASN A 248 -9.48 15.43 -5.85
C ASN A 248 -10.45 14.25 -5.73
N VAL A 249 -11.48 14.27 -4.87
CA VAL A 249 -12.32 13.11 -4.54
C VAL A 249 -13.03 12.53 -5.76
N PHE A 250 -13.63 13.35 -6.63
CA PHE A 250 -14.27 12.91 -7.89
C PHE A 250 -13.36 13.07 -9.12
N LYS A 251 -12.08 13.35 -8.93
CA LYS A 251 -11.17 13.59 -10.04
C LYS A 251 -11.14 12.42 -11.02
N GLY A 252 -11.34 12.71 -12.30
CA GLY A 252 -11.28 11.70 -13.36
C GLY A 252 -12.48 10.74 -13.40
N GLN A 253 -13.59 11.06 -12.75
CA GLN A 253 -14.85 10.31 -12.87
C GLN A 253 -15.50 10.61 -14.24
N VAL A 254 -15.01 9.93 -15.29
CA VAL A 254 -15.36 10.23 -16.68
C VAL A 254 -16.79 9.83 -17.07
N GLY A 255 -17.46 8.99 -16.27
CA GLY A 255 -18.82 8.53 -16.56
C GLY A 255 -19.93 9.44 -16.04
N ILE A 256 -19.64 10.37 -15.12
CA ILE A 256 -20.65 11.23 -14.50
C ILE A 256 -21.03 12.35 -15.49
N THR A 257 -22.33 12.50 -15.77
CA THR A 257 -22.86 13.55 -16.64
C THR A 257 -23.54 14.67 -15.85
N LYS A 258 -24.08 14.36 -14.68
CA LYS A 258 -24.75 15.29 -13.79
C LYS A 258 -24.42 15.00 -12.35
N VAL A 259 -24.21 16.04 -11.54
CA VAL A 259 -24.03 15.95 -10.09
C VAL A 259 -25.09 16.79 -9.39
N VAL A 260 -25.74 16.20 -8.40
CA VAL A 260 -26.66 16.92 -7.50
C VAL A 260 -25.96 17.09 -6.15
N ILE A 261 -25.77 18.34 -5.75
CA ILE A 261 -25.13 18.75 -4.50
C ILE A 261 -26.22 18.99 -3.45
N PRO A 262 -26.18 18.30 -2.30
CA PRO A 262 -27.22 18.42 -1.28
C PRO A 262 -27.16 19.75 -0.53
N ARG A 263 -28.24 20.08 0.17
CA ARG A 263 -28.33 21.31 0.99
C ARG A 263 -27.36 21.35 2.15
N SER A 264 -26.98 20.17 2.67
CA SER A 264 -26.00 20.02 3.74
C SER A 264 -24.59 20.39 3.33
N MET A 265 -24.27 20.50 2.04
CA MET A 265 -22.92 20.76 1.55
C MET A 265 -22.41 22.13 2.01
N GLN A 266 -21.20 22.14 2.59
CA GLN A 266 -20.51 23.33 3.07
C GLN A 266 -19.22 23.60 2.29
N THR A 267 -18.47 22.54 1.95
CA THR A 267 -17.17 22.67 1.27
C THR A 267 -16.99 21.65 0.16
N ILE A 268 -16.39 22.11 -0.94
CA ILE A 268 -15.94 21.27 -2.06
C ILE A 268 -14.45 21.58 -2.26
N GLY A 269 -13.60 20.57 -2.08
CA GLY A 269 -12.15 20.70 -2.10
C GLY A 269 -11.57 21.01 -3.47
N ASN A 270 -10.25 21.27 -3.48
CA ASN A 270 -9.51 21.61 -4.69
C ASN A 270 -9.56 20.45 -5.71
N TYR A 271 -9.78 20.78 -6.98
CA TYR A 271 -9.83 19.80 -8.07
C TYR A 271 -10.84 18.66 -7.87
N ALA A 272 -11.84 18.83 -6.98
CA ALA A 272 -12.78 17.77 -6.60
C ALA A 272 -13.41 17.07 -7.80
N PHE A 273 -13.81 17.78 -8.85
CA PHE A 273 -14.39 17.25 -10.09
C PHE A 273 -13.50 17.44 -11.33
N SER A 274 -12.20 17.73 -11.13
CA SER A 274 -11.27 17.91 -12.24
C SER A 274 -11.18 16.65 -13.11
N GLY A 275 -11.27 16.79 -14.44
CA GLY A 275 -11.21 15.66 -15.37
C GLY A 275 -12.48 14.81 -15.44
N CYS A 276 -13.61 15.24 -14.88
CA CYS A 276 -14.93 14.66 -15.13
C CYS A 276 -15.41 15.12 -16.52
N THR A 277 -14.84 14.53 -17.57
CA THR A 277 -14.95 15.05 -18.96
C THR A 277 -16.36 15.03 -19.54
N LEU A 278 -17.28 14.23 -18.99
CA LEU A 278 -18.68 14.16 -19.41
C LEU A 278 -19.62 14.93 -18.46
N LEU A 279 -19.10 15.60 -17.42
CA LEU A 279 -19.94 16.36 -16.49
C LEU A 279 -20.43 17.66 -17.16
N GLU A 280 -21.72 17.68 -17.50
CA GLU A 280 -22.40 18.79 -18.18
C GLU A 280 -23.24 19.64 -17.21
N THR A 281 -23.72 19.04 -16.12
CA THR A 281 -24.68 19.72 -15.23
C THR A 281 -24.31 19.53 -13.76
N VAL A 282 -24.30 20.63 -13.02
CA VAL A 282 -24.21 20.63 -11.56
C VAL A 282 -25.43 21.34 -10.99
N VAL A 283 -26.19 20.65 -10.15
CA VAL A 283 -27.39 21.19 -9.49
C VAL A 283 -27.08 21.34 -8.00
N PHE A 284 -27.26 22.54 -7.47
CA PHE A 284 -27.22 22.78 -6.04
C PHE A 284 -28.67 22.79 -5.53
N GLU A 285 -28.98 21.90 -4.58
CA GLU A 285 -30.26 21.94 -3.90
C GLU A 285 -30.33 23.13 -2.94
N HIS A 286 -31.27 24.04 -3.15
CA HIS A 286 -31.46 25.21 -2.32
C HIS A 286 -32.49 24.95 -1.23
N SER A 287 -32.20 25.45 0.01
CA SER A 287 -33.22 25.63 1.01
C SER A 287 -34.11 26.81 0.58
N THR A 288 -35.41 26.63 0.60
CA THR A 288 -36.37 27.73 0.39
C THR A 288 -36.28 28.78 1.50
N ASP A 289 -35.59 28.47 2.62
CA ASP A 289 -35.62 29.27 3.84
C ASP A 289 -34.28 29.90 4.27
N LYS A 290 -33.14 29.59 3.61
CA LYS A 290 -31.84 30.27 3.86
C LYS A 290 -30.95 30.21 2.62
N PRO A 291 -30.26 31.34 2.27
CA PRO A 291 -29.24 31.30 1.23
C PRO A 291 -28.07 30.40 1.66
N SER A 292 -27.61 29.52 0.78
CA SER A 292 -26.45 28.66 1.01
C SER A 292 -25.22 29.51 1.29
N GLN A 293 -24.57 29.31 2.44
CA GLN A 293 -23.26 29.86 2.70
C GLN A 293 -22.21 28.85 2.18
N LEU A 294 -21.83 28.99 0.93
CA LEU A 294 -20.62 28.38 0.38
C LEU A 294 -19.47 29.34 0.62
N THR A 295 -18.49 28.94 1.39
CA THR A 295 -17.21 29.64 1.56
C THR A 295 -16.11 28.98 0.73
#